data_67ceda55f99f856a50a49f6c12daeaff
#
_entry.id   67ceda55f99f856a50a49f6c12daeaff
#
_cell.length_a   1.000
_cell.length_b   1.000
_cell.length_c   1.000
_cell.angle_alpha   90.00
_cell.angle_beta   90.00
_cell.angle_gamma   90.00
#
_symmetry.space_group_name_H-M   'P 1'
#
loop_
_entity.id
_entity.type
_entity.pdbx_description
1 polymer ?
#
loop_
_entity_poly.entity_id
_entity_poly.type
_entity_poly.pdbx_seq_one_letter_code
_entity_poly.pdbx_strand_id
1 'polypeptide(L)'
;MSNPLREIFTGVGVLLRGFGMIVRRPRLFLLGAIPPLITSVVFLGALITLLSQIDDIAVWMTPFAQGWDPAWATLLRVAAGAALVAASVLVMVISFTTITLALGFPLYDKIAEAVEDELGDAPEPVDEPLVGSVVRSIRQSAALILISVSVAILLFAFGFVPAVGQTVVPVVSAVFGGWMLCIELVGAAFDRRGLRRLRDRRVGMRRRRLRVLGFAVPTFLLLSIPFVAVVVFPAATAGGTILARSLTPAGPVAPQPPAAA
;
A
#
# COMPACT_ATOMS: atom_id res chain seq x y z
N MET A 1 29.46 -10.78 -14.95
CA MET A 1 28.25 -11.31 -14.27
C MET A 1 28.17 -10.64 -12.90
N SER A 2 27.14 -9.88 -12.64
CA SER A 2 26.95 -9.22 -11.33
C SER A 2 26.70 -10.28 -10.26
N ASN A 3 27.39 -10.18 -9.13
CA ASN A 3 27.20 -11.08 -7.99
C ASN A 3 25.72 -11.01 -7.54
N PRO A 4 24.97 -12.13 -7.47
CA PRO A 4 23.55 -12.14 -7.13
C PRO A 4 23.26 -11.53 -5.75
N LEU A 5 24.12 -11.76 -4.78
CA LEU A 5 23.99 -11.15 -3.44
C LEU A 5 24.11 -9.63 -3.51
N ARG A 6 25.06 -9.10 -4.30
CA ARG A 6 25.24 -7.67 -4.47
C ARG A 6 23.99 -7.01 -5.06
N GLU A 7 23.31 -7.64 -6.01
CA GLU A 7 22.06 -7.13 -6.58
C GLU A 7 20.95 -7.07 -5.53
N ILE A 8 20.79 -8.09 -4.69
CA ILE A 8 19.80 -8.09 -3.60
C ILE A 8 20.10 -6.97 -2.60
N PHE A 9 21.35 -6.86 -2.12
CA PHE A 9 21.72 -5.78 -1.20
C PHE A 9 21.57 -4.40 -1.82
N THR A 10 21.80 -4.25 -3.12
CA THR A 10 21.53 -3.00 -3.84
C THR A 10 20.03 -2.66 -3.78
N GLY A 11 19.16 -3.68 -3.93
CA GLY A 11 17.70 -3.49 -3.79
C GLY A 11 17.29 -3.02 -2.39
N VAL A 12 17.81 -3.66 -1.34
CA VAL A 12 17.60 -3.20 0.05
C VAL A 12 18.12 -1.77 0.24
N GLY A 13 19.30 -1.47 -0.32
CA GLY A 13 19.89 -0.13 -0.28
C GLY A 13 19.02 0.95 -0.94
N VAL A 14 18.23 0.58 -1.97
CA VAL A 14 17.26 1.50 -2.59
C VAL A 14 16.13 1.86 -1.61
N LEU A 15 15.61 0.89 -0.85
CA LEU A 15 14.61 1.16 0.17
C LEU A 15 15.16 2.10 1.25
N LEU A 16 16.37 1.85 1.73
CA LEU A 16 17.04 2.69 2.72
C LEU A 16 17.29 4.13 2.20
N ARG A 17 17.64 4.27 0.92
CA ARG A 17 17.75 5.59 0.28
C ARG A 17 16.40 6.32 0.24
N GLY A 18 15.32 5.61 -0.06
CA GLY A 18 13.96 6.16 0.02
C GLY A 18 13.64 6.68 1.41
N PHE A 19 13.94 5.92 2.46
CA PHE A 19 13.81 6.38 3.84
C PHE A 19 14.67 7.61 4.12
N GLY A 20 15.95 7.58 3.73
CA GLY A 20 16.88 8.70 3.92
C GLY A 20 16.39 9.99 3.24
N MET A 21 15.77 9.87 2.07
CA MET A 21 15.24 11.01 1.32
C MET A 21 14.01 11.61 2.03
N ILE A 22 13.08 10.79 2.47
CA ILE A 22 11.89 11.26 3.21
C ILE A 22 12.28 11.94 4.53
N VAL A 23 13.21 11.34 5.30
CA VAL A 23 13.66 11.92 6.59
C VAL A 23 14.38 13.25 6.42
N ARG A 24 15.17 13.38 5.35
CA ARG A 24 15.93 14.62 5.07
C ARG A 24 15.08 15.74 4.50
N ARG A 25 13.88 15.49 4.03
CA ARG A 25 13.00 16.44 3.37
C ARG A 25 11.68 16.60 4.13
N PRO A 26 11.57 17.61 5.02
CA PRO A 26 10.38 17.81 5.84
C PRO A 26 9.09 17.90 5.02
N ARG A 27 9.14 18.48 3.81
CA ARG A 27 7.98 18.59 2.93
C ARG A 27 7.48 17.22 2.45
N LEU A 28 8.38 16.30 2.09
CA LEU A 28 8.03 14.95 1.66
C LEU A 28 7.52 14.14 2.85
N PHE A 29 8.12 14.31 4.01
CA PHE A 29 7.63 13.70 5.25
C PHE A 29 6.22 14.16 5.59
N LEU A 30 5.94 15.46 5.52
CA LEU A 30 4.60 16.01 5.76
C LEU A 30 3.58 15.47 4.76
N LEU A 31 3.90 15.41 3.46
CA LEU A 31 3.02 14.81 2.46
C LEU A 31 2.67 13.36 2.79
N GLY A 32 3.64 12.59 3.31
CA GLY A 32 3.42 11.23 3.77
C GLY A 32 2.63 11.15 5.08
N ALA A 33 2.75 12.16 5.96
CA ALA A 33 2.12 12.17 7.27
C ALA A 33 0.65 12.68 7.25
N ILE A 34 0.26 13.48 6.25
CA ILE A 34 -1.10 14.03 6.15
C ILE A 34 -2.18 12.95 6.12
N PRO A 35 -2.12 11.90 5.27
CA PRO A 35 -3.17 10.89 5.22
C PRO A 35 -3.40 10.16 6.55
N PRO A 36 -2.35 9.65 7.24
CA PRO A 36 -2.55 8.99 8.52
C PRO A 36 -3.05 9.94 9.61
N LEU A 37 -2.64 11.21 9.57
CA LEU A 37 -3.13 12.21 10.51
C LEU A 37 -4.63 12.44 10.34
N ILE A 38 -5.08 12.63 9.09
CA ILE A 38 -6.52 12.80 8.79
C ILE A 38 -7.28 11.56 9.25
N THR A 39 -6.82 10.35 8.89
CA THR A 39 -7.50 9.11 9.29
C THR A 39 -7.55 8.98 10.82
N SER A 40 -6.46 9.33 11.52
CA SER A 40 -6.40 9.29 12.99
C SER A 40 -7.40 10.26 13.63
N VAL A 41 -7.50 11.48 13.13
CA VAL A 41 -8.45 12.49 13.65
C VAL A 41 -9.88 12.04 13.43
N VAL A 42 -10.20 11.52 12.23
CA VAL A 42 -11.57 11.02 11.93
C VAL A 42 -11.91 9.82 12.83
N PHE A 43 -11.00 8.87 13.00
CA PHE A 43 -11.25 7.69 13.83
C PHE A 43 -11.35 8.04 15.33
N LEU A 44 -10.49 8.94 15.79
CA LEU A 44 -10.57 9.43 17.16
C LEU A 44 -11.91 10.16 17.42
N GLY A 45 -12.34 11.00 16.50
CA GLY A 45 -13.65 11.67 16.57
C GLY A 45 -14.81 10.65 16.60
N ALA A 46 -14.77 9.65 15.70
CA ALA A 46 -15.79 8.59 15.68
C ALA A 46 -15.80 7.78 16.99
N LEU A 47 -14.63 7.46 17.54
CA LEU A 47 -14.52 6.72 18.80
C LEU A 47 -15.05 7.54 19.98
N ILE A 48 -14.70 8.84 20.05
CA ILE A 48 -15.22 9.74 21.08
C ILE A 48 -16.75 9.82 20.99
N THR A 49 -17.28 9.97 19.78
CA THR A 49 -18.74 9.99 19.56
C THR A 49 -19.41 8.69 19.99
N LEU A 50 -18.81 7.54 19.64
CA LEU A 50 -19.31 6.24 20.08
C LEU A 50 -19.33 6.14 21.62
N LEU A 51 -18.23 6.51 22.26
CA LEU A 51 -18.11 6.45 23.72
C LEU A 51 -19.10 7.39 24.43
N SER A 52 -19.38 8.56 23.83
CA SER A 52 -20.35 9.51 24.41
C SER A 52 -21.79 9.04 24.31
N GLN A 53 -22.09 8.10 23.42
CA GLN A 53 -23.45 7.59 23.19
C GLN A 53 -23.58 6.10 23.57
N ILE A 54 -22.57 5.53 24.22
CA ILE A 54 -22.48 4.08 24.45
C ILE A 54 -23.63 3.54 25.28
N ASP A 55 -24.09 4.30 26.28
CA ASP A 55 -25.19 3.90 27.17
C ASP A 55 -26.51 3.86 26.39
N ASP A 56 -26.80 4.88 25.59
CA ASP A 56 -28.01 4.93 24.77
C ASP A 56 -28.04 3.80 23.73
N ILE A 57 -26.91 3.56 23.09
CA ILE A 57 -26.76 2.48 22.12
C ILE A 57 -26.92 1.12 22.79
N ALA A 58 -26.32 0.91 23.96
CA ALA A 58 -26.44 -0.34 24.71
C ALA A 58 -27.89 -0.62 25.13
N VAL A 59 -28.62 0.40 25.57
CA VAL A 59 -30.06 0.30 25.87
C VAL A 59 -30.85 -0.04 24.60
N TRP A 60 -30.58 0.64 23.49
CA TRP A 60 -31.23 0.41 22.21
C TRP A 60 -30.97 -1.02 21.66
N MET A 61 -29.77 -1.56 21.86
CA MET A 61 -29.41 -2.92 21.44
C MET A 61 -30.00 -4.03 22.31
N THR A 62 -30.43 -3.70 23.55
CA THR A 62 -30.92 -4.66 24.54
C THR A 62 -32.36 -4.41 24.98
N PRO A 63 -33.34 -4.23 24.05
CA PRO A 63 -34.73 -3.92 24.42
C PRO A 63 -35.40 -5.11 25.16
N PHE A 64 -34.95 -6.32 24.89
CA PHE A 64 -35.46 -7.55 25.51
C PHE A 64 -35.11 -7.67 27.01
N ALA A 65 -34.12 -6.90 27.48
CA ALA A 65 -33.69 -6.91 28.87
C ALA A 65 -34.45 -5.91 29.75
N GLN A 66 -35.44 -5.19 29.23
CA GLN A 66 -36.22 -4.16 29.99
C GLN A 66 -37.00 -4.75 31.17
N GLY A 67 -37.39 -6.04 31.10
CA GLY A 67 -38.14 -6.71 32.15
C GLY A 67 -37.25 -7.55 33.11
N TRP A 68 -35.94 -7.48 32.99
CA TRP A 68 -34.99 -8.26 33.79
C TRP A 68 -34.72 -7.58 35.15
N ASP A 69 -34.17 -8.38 36.05
CA ASP A 69 -33.61 -7.80 37.28
C ASP A 69 -32.57 -6.73 36.93
N PRO A 70 -32.57 -5.57 37.63
CA PRO A 70 -31.72 -4.43 37.31
C PRO A 70 -30.21 -4.77 37.24
N ALA A 71 -29.73 -5.70 38.09
CA ALA A 71 -28.32 -6.10 38.09
C ALA A 71 -27.95 -6.86 36.81
N TRP A 72 -28.79 -7.77 36.35
CA TRP A 72 -28.60 -8.54 35.11
C TRP A 72 -28.74 -7.68 33.87
N ALA A 73 -29.70 -6.78 33.85
CA ALA A 73 -29.89 -5.82 32.75
C ALA A 73 -28.66 -4.89 32.62
N THR A 74 -28.13 -4.38 33.72
CA THR A 74 -26.93 -3.55 33.73
C THR A 74 -25.69 -4.33 33.26
N LEU A 75 -25.50 -5.56 33.77
CA LEU A 75 -24.39 -6.40 33.36
C LEU A 75 -24.41 -6.66 31.84
N LEU A 76 -25.59 -6.99 31.29
CA LEU A 76 -25.75 -7.20 29.86
C LEU A 76 -25.42 -5.95 29.03
N ARG A 77 -25.89 -4.76 29.48
CA ARG A 77 -25.63 -3.49 28.78
C ARG A 77 -24.15 -3.13 28.80
N VAL A 78 -23.47 -3.31 29.92
CA VAL A 78 -22.02 -3.10 30.03
C VAL A 78 -21.27 -4.07 29.12
N ALA A 79 -21.64 -5.36 29.10
CA ALA A 79 -21.03 -6.35 28.22
C ALA A 79 -21.26 -6.03 26.73
N ALA A 80 -22.49 -5.62 26.35
CA ALA A 80 -22.82 -5.22 24.99
C ALA A 80 -22.06 -3.95 24.57
N GLY A 81 -21.97 -2.95 25.43
CA GLY A 81 -21.17 -1.74 25.21
C GLY A 81 -19.71 -2.04 25.02
N ALA A 82 -19.11 -2.85 25.90
CA ALA A 82 -17.73 -3.28 25.79
C ALA A 82 -17.46 -4.05 24.48
N ALA A 83 -18.35 -4.97 24.09
CA ALA A 83 -18.25 -5.70 22.84
C ALA A 83 -18.34 -4.78 21.64
N LEU A 84 -19.24 -3.79 21.65
CA LEU A 84 -19.36 -2.81 20.59
C LEU A 84 -18.12 -1.94 20.44
N VAL A 85 -17.55 -1.45 21.54
CA VAL A 85 -16.27 -0.71 21.53
C VAL A 85 -15.15 -1.57 20.98
N ALA A 86 -14.99 -2.80 21.46
CA ALA A 86 -13.97 -3.71 20.97
C ALA A 86 -14.10 -4.01 19.47
N ALA A 87 -15.32 -4.26 18.99
CA ALA A 87 -15.60 -4.49 17.57
C ALA A 87 -15.28 -3.23 16.74
N SER A 88 -15.66 -2.04 17.23
CA SER A 88 -15.39 -0.78 16.54
C SER A 88 -13.91 -0.48 16.45
N VAL A 89 -13.16 -0.67 17.53
CA VAL A 89 -11.69 -0.53 17.53
C VAL A 89 -11.05 -1.52 16.57
N LEU A 90 -11.51 -2.77 16.54
CA LEU A 90 -11.00 -3.78 15.60
C LEU A 90 -11.22 -3.35 14.14
N VAL A 91 -12.43 -2.89 13.81
CA VAL A 91 -12.75 -2.37 12.48
C VAL A 91 -11.89 -1.16 12.14
N MET A 92 -11.68 -0.24 13.08
CA MET A 92 -10.82 0.93 12.89
C MET A 92 -9.37 0.52 12.61
N VAL A 93 -8.82 -0.44 13.36
CA VAL A 93 -7.44 -0.92 13.16
C VAL A 93 -7.28 -1.57 11.79
N ILE A 94 -8.21 -2.42 11.37
CA ILE A 94 -8.17 -3.09 10.06
C ILE A 94 -8.33 -2.08 8.93
N SER A 95 -9.24 -1.12 9.07
CA SER A 95 -9.54 -0.12 8.04
C SER A 95 -8.51 1.00 7.97
N PHE A 96 -7.76 1.25 9.05
CA PHE A 96 -6.83 2.36 9.15
C PHE A 96 -5.83 2.41 7.99
N THR A 97 -5.15 1.31 7.73
CA THR A 97 -4.16 1.24 6.65
C THR A 97 -4.81 1.46 5.30
N THR A 98 -5.95 0.83 5.03
CA THR A 98 -6.65 0.93 3.75
C THR A 98 -7.12 2.35 3.48
N ILE A 99 -7.75 3.00 4.44
CA ILE A 99 -8.25 4.38 4.31
C ILE A 99 -7.09 5.36 4.19
N THR A 100 -6.05 5.19 5.02
CA THR A 100 -4.85 6.03 4.97
C THR A 100 -4.16 5.95 3.60
N LEU A 101 -3.99 4.76 3.05
CA LEU A 101 -3.39 4.60 1.72
C LEU A 101 -4.29 5.17 0.63
N ALA A 102 -5.60 4.95 0.69
CA ALA A 102 -6.54 5.52 -0.28
C ALA A 102 -6.50 7.05 -0.32
N LEU A 103 -6.47 7.70 0.85
CA LEU A 103 -6.31 9.16 0.97
C LEU A 103 -4.92 9.62 0.51
N GLY A 104 -3.92 8.76 0.66
CA GLY A 104 -2.52 9.06 0.35
C GLY A 104 -2.17 8.99 -1.13
N PHE A 105 -2.91 8.26 -1.97
CA PHE A 105 -2.55 8.06 -3.37
C PHE A 105 -2.14 9.34 -4.12
N PRO A 106 -2.94 10.42 -4.12
CA PRO A 106 -2.58 11.65 -4.84
C PRO A 106 -1.36 12.36 -4.24
N LEU A 107 -1.10 12.18 -2.94
CA LEU A 107 0.06 12.75 -2.26
C LEU A 107 1.33 11.94 -2.55
N TYR A 108 1.20 10.64 -2.70
CA TYR A 108 2.32 9.76 -3.04
C TYR A 108 2.81 9.97 -4.47
N ASP A 109 1.91 10.29 -5.40
CA ASP A 109 2.31 10.71 -6.75
C ASP A 109 3.16 11.98 -6.72
N LYS A 110 2.82 12.94 -5.85
CA LYS A 110 3.63 14.14 -5.62
C LYS A 110 4.99 13.83 -4.97
N ILE A 111 5.06 12.80 -4.12
CA ILE A 111 6.35 12.34 -3.58
C ILE A 111 7.20 11.77 -4.71
N ALA A 112 6.64 10.94 -5.57
CA ALA A 112 7.36 10.39 -6.72
C ALA A 112 7.87 11.50 -7.66
N GLU A 113 7.05 12.53 -7.88
CA GLU A 113 7.40 13.72 -8.66
C GLU A 113 8.58 14.48 -8.06
N ALA A 114 8.50 14.84 -6.79
CA ALA A 114 9.54 15.56 -6.11
C ALA A 114 10.86 14.77 -6.02
N VAL A 115 10.79 13.45 -5.94
CA VAL A 115 11.98 12.57 -5.99
C VAL A 115 12.60 12.57 -7.39
N GLU A 116 11.82 12.56 -8.46
CA GLU A 116 12.35 12.68 -9.83
C GLU A 116 13.03 14.01 -10.05
N ASP A 117 12.43 15.11 -9.59
CA ASP A 117 13.00 16.45 -9.70
C ASP A 117 14.33 16.58 -8.93
N GLU A 118 14.40 15.99 -7.74
CA GLU A 118 15.63 16.02 -6.94
C GLU A 118 16.77 15.19 -7.56
N LEU A 119 16.43 14.10 -8.23
CA LEU A 119 17.42 13.25 -8.88
C LEU A 119 17.92 13.83 -10.22
N GLY A 120 17.29 14.91 -10.70
CA GLY A 120 17.59 15.53 -12.00
C GLY A 120 17.14 14.67 -13.19
N ASP A 121 17.19 15.24 -14.40
CA ASP A 121 16.74 14.58 -15.63
C ASP A 121 15.33 14.02 -15.56
N ALA A 122 14.43 14.71 -14.85
CA ALA A 122 13.02 14.36 -14.81
C ALA A 122 12.45 14.48 -16.24
N PRO A 123 11.78 13.43 -16.76
CA PRO A 123 11.15 13.54 -18.06
C PRO A 123 10.04 14.60 -18.01
N GLU A 124 9.88 15.34 -19.10
CA GLU A 124 8.73 16.23 -19.25
C GLU A 124 7.42 15.43 -19.09
N PRO A 125 6.43 16.01 -18.40
CA PRO A 125 5.12 15.35 -18.28
C PRO A 125 4.55 15.10 -19.69
N VAL A 126 4.19 13.85 -19.95
CA VAL A 126 3.57 13.50 -21.23
C VAL A 126 2.09 13.88 -21.13
N ASP A 127 1.68 14.86 -21.93
CA ASP A 127 0.28 15.26 -22.01
C ASP A 127 -0.62 14.08 -22.39
N GLU A 128 -1.53 13.76 -21.49
CA GLU A 128 -2.56 12.74 -21.71
C GLU A 128 -3.89 13.26 -21.19
N PRO A 129 -4.98 13.03 -21.93
CA PRO A 129 -6.32 13.36 -21.45
C PRO A 129 -6.57 12.68 -20.08
N LEU A 130 -6.96 13.46 -19.07
CA LEU A 130 -7.19 12.96 -17.70
C LEU A 130 -8.10 11.73 -17.66
N VAL A 131 -9.17 11.73 -18.46
CA VAL A 131 -10.11 10.60 -18.54
C VAL A 131 -9.40 9.33 -19.03
N GLY A 132 -8.56 9.42 -20.06
CA GLY A 132 -7.81 8.27 -20.59
C GLY A 132 -6.83 7.69 -19.57
N SER A 133 -6.13 8.56 -18.85
CA SER A 133 -5.16 8.15 -17.83
C SER A 133 -5.85 7.45 -16.64
N VAL A 134 -6.98 8.01 -16.17
CA VAL A 134 -7.77 7.44 -15.06
C VAL A 134 -8.36 6.08 -15.43
N VAL A 135 -9.01 5.96 -16.60
CA VAL A 135 -9.58 4.69 -17.07
C VAL A 135 -8.50 3.62 -17.22
N ARG A 136 -7.34 3.98 -17.77
CA ARG A 136 -6.21 3.06 -17.90
C ARG A 136 -5.71 2.62 -16.54
N SER A 137 -5.52 3.55 -15.59
CA SER A 137 -5.05 3.24 -14.23
C SER A 137 -6.02 2.30 -13.52
N ILE A 138 -7.32 2.59 -13.55
CA ILE A 138 -8.35 1.73 -12.94
C ILE A 138 -8.29 0.32 -13.54
N ARG A 139 -8.22 0.20 -14.89
CA ARG A 139 -8.16 -1.11 -15.52
C ARG A 139 -6.88 -1.88 -15.17
N GLN A 140 -5.75 -1.19 -15.07
CA GLN A 140 -4.48 -1.82 -14.69
C GLN A 140 -4.51 -2.29 -13.23
N SER A 141 -4.97 -1.44 -12.31
CA SER A 141 -5.10 -1.81 -10.89
C SER A 141 -6.11 -2.94 -10.70
N ALA A 142 -7.25 -2.92 -11.39
CA ALA A 142 -8.22 -4.02 -11.36
C ALA A 142 -7.60 -5.35 -11.83
N ALA A 143 -6.80 -5.33 -12.89
CA ALA A 143 -6.11 -6.53 -13.36
C ALA A 143 -5.09 -7.06 -12.35
N LEU A 144 -4.33 -6.16 -11.68
CA LEU A 144 -3.38 -6.55 -10.63
C LEU A 144 -4.11 -7.10 -9.39
N ILE A 145 -5.21 -6.47 -8.98
CA ILE A 145 -6.04 -6.94 -7.89
C ILE A 145 -6.59 -8.34 -8.19
N LEU A 146 -7.16 -8.54 -9.39
CA LEU A 146 -7.70 -9.85 -9.77
C LEU A 146 -6.64 -10.95 -9.72
N ILE A 147 -5.45 -10.70 -10.26
CA ILE A 147 -4.32 -11.64 -10.20
C ILE A 147 -3.92 -11.89 -8.75
N SER A 148 -3.81 -10.84 -7.93
CA SER A 148 -3.42 -10.95 -6.53
C SER A 148 -4.42 -11.73 -5.70
N VAL A 149 -5.72 -11.47 -5.88
CA VAL A 149 -6.80 -12.21 -5.22
C VAL A 149 -6.80 -13.68 -5.63
N SER A 150 -6.65 -13.98 -6.92
CA SER A 150 -6.60 -15.36 -7.42
C SER A 150 -5.45 -16.15 -6.79
N VAL A 151 -4.26 -15.54 -6.73
CA VAL A 151 -3.09 -16.17 -6.08
C VAL A 151 -3.29 -16.26 -4.56
N ALA A 152 -3.87 -15.25 -3.92
CA ALA A 152 -4.14 -15.28 -2.49
C ALA A 152 -5.10 -16.43 -2.10
N ILE A 153 -6.15 -16.66 -2.91
CA ILE A 153 -7.08 -17.80 -2.70
C ILE A 153 -6.33 -19.14 -2.82
N LEU A 154 -5.47 -19.28 -3.82
CA LEU A 154 -4.66 -20.50 -3.97
C LEU A 154 -3.71 -20.69 -2.78
N LEU A 155 -2.99 -19.66 -2.38
CA LEU A 155 -2.08 -19.72 -1.24
C LEU A 155 -2.81 -19.97 0.06
N PHE A 156 -4.01 -19.41 0.23
CA PHE A 156 -4.89 -19.70 1.37
C PHE A 156 -5.27 -21.18 1.42
N ALA A 157 -5.67 -21.77 0.30
CA ALA A 157 -5.99 -23.19 0.22
C ALA A 157 -4.76 -24.06 0.59
N PHE A 158 -3.57 -23.73 0.07
CA PHE A 158 -2.32 -24.40 0.44
C PHE A 158 -1.91 -24.15 1.90
N GLY A 159 -2.40 -23.09 2.53
CA GLY A 159 -2.16 -22.77 3.93
C GLY A 159 -2.65 -23.85 4.90
N PHE A 160 -3.67 -24.65 4.50
CA PHE A 160 -4.19 -25.75 5.30
C PHE A 160 -3.32 -27.02 5.21
N VAL A 161 -2.37 -27.09 4.29
CA VAL A 161 -1.48 -28.26 4.17
C VAL A 161 -0.37 -28.15 5.20
N PRO A 162 -0.25 -29.13 6.14
CA PRO A 162 0.81 -29.14 7.16
C PRO A 162 2.19 -29.00 6.53
N ALA A 163 3.10 -28.29 7.19
CA ALA A 163 4.44 -27.92 6.73
C ALA A 163 4.45 -26.93 5.55
N VAL A 164 3.66 -27.12 4.48
CA VAL A 164 3.59 -26.24 3.31
C VAL A 164 3.04 -24.88 3.71
N GLY A 165 1.93 -24.85 4.46
CA GLY A 165 1.28 -23.64 4.92
C GLY A 165 2.17 -22.77 5.80
N GLN A 166 3.00 -23.40 6.63
CA GLN A 166 3.86 -22.70 7.59
C GLN A 166 5.21 -22.24 6.98
N THR A 167 5.70 -22.90 5.94
CA THR A 167 7.03 -22.63 5.37
C THR A 167 6.96 -22.03 3.98
N VAL A 168 6.31 -22.71 3.04
CA VAL A 168 6.28 -22.31 1.63
C VAL A 168 5.35 -21.13 1.38
N VAL A 169 4.13 -21.18 1.96
CA VAL A 169 3.12 -20.14 1.73
C VAL A 169 3.60 -18.74 2.15
N PRO A 170 4.19 -18.51 3.34
CA PRO A 170 4.70 -17.20 3.72
C PRO A 170 5.79 -16.68 2.76
N VAL A 171 6.71 -17.55 2.35
CA VAL A 171 7.81 -17.17 1.43
C VAL A 171 7.25 -16.80 0.06
N VAL A 172 6.37 -17.63 -0.50
CA VAL A 172 5.74 -17.35 -1.81
C VAL A 172 4.89 -16.09 -1.73
N SER A 173 4.13 -15.90 -0.65
CA SER A 173 3.34 -14.68 -0.42
C SER A 173 4.21 -13.42 -0.38
N ALA A 174 5.35 -13.47 0.31
CA ALA A 174 6.26 -12.33 0.40
C ALA A 174 6.92 -12.00 -0.96
N VAL A 175 7.32 -13.01 -1.71
CA VAL A 175 7.94 -12.84 -3.03
C VAL A 175 6.91 -12.35 -4.05
N PHE A 176 5.75 -13.00 -4.12
CA PHE A 176 4.70 -12.65 -5.06
C PHE A 176 4.06 -11.29 -4.71
N GLY A 177 3.66 -11.10 -3.44
CA GLY A 177 3.08 -9.85 -2.97
C GLY A 177 4.05 -8.67 -3.13
N GLY A 178 5.32 -8.88 -2.78
CA GLY A 178 6.37 -7.88 -3.00
C GLY A 178 6.53 -7.54 -4.48
N TRP A 179 6.51 -8.54 -5.38
CA TRP A 179 6.57 -8.29 -6.83
C TRP A 179 5.39 -7.47 -7.33
N MET A 180 4.15 -7.79 -6.91
CA MET A 180 2.95 -7.04 -7.30
C MET A 180 2.98 -5.61 -6.76
N LEU A 181 3.34 -5.45 -5.49
CA LEU A 181 3.54 -4.13 -4.88
C LEU A 181 4.58 -3.30 -5.65
N CYS A 182 5.70 -3.89 -6.04
CA CYS A 182 6.75 -3.18 -6.76
C CYS A 182 6.27 -2.69 -8.13
N ILE A 183 5.39 -3.43 -8.83
CA ILE A 183 4.78 -2.98 -10.10
C ILE A 183 4.02 -1.67 -9.91
N GLU A 184 3.33 -1.51 -8.78
CA GLU A 184 2.63 -0.26 -8.43
C GLU A 184 3.62 0.85 -8.06
N LEU A 185 4.57 0.57 -7.18
CA LEU A 185 5.53 1.58 -6.69
C LEU A 185 6.43 2.18 -7.78
N VAL A 186 6.75 1.41 -8.83
CA VAL A 186 7.52 1.93 -9.98
C VAL A 186 6.63 2.63 -11.00
N GLY A 187 5.31 2.53 -10.85
CA GLY A 187 4.33 2.94 -11.85
C GLY A 187 4.46 4.38 -12.29
N ALA A 188 4.40 5.32 -11.36
CA ALA A 188 4.47 6.75 -11.64
C ALA A 188 5.73 7.13 -12.44
N ALA A 189 6.88 6.59 -12.05
CA ALA A 189 8.15 6.87 -12.73
C ALA A 189 8.25 6.25 -14.14
N PHE A 190 7.63 5.09 -14.37
CA PHE A 190 7.52 4.47 -15.70
C PHE A 190 6.55 5.25 -16.60
N ASP A 191 5.40 5.69 -16.04
CA ASP A 191 4.37 6.42 -16.79
C ASP A 191 4.91 7.77 -17.30
N ARG A 192 5.72 8.47 -16.50
CA ARG A 192 6.42 9.69 -16.92
C ARG A 192 7.41 9.47 -18.05
N ARG A 193 7.96 8.25 -18.20
CA ARG A 193 8.86 7.86 -19.29
C ARG A 193 8.11 7.31 -20.52
N GLY A 194 6.79 7.47 -20.57
CA GLY A 194 5.96 6.94 -21.66
C GLY A 194 5.76 5.42 -21.63
N LEU A 195 6.33 4.73 -20.63
CA LEU A 195 6.21 3.27 -20.47
C LEU A 195 4.98 2.90 -19.65
N ARG A 196 3.80 3.21 -20.20
CA ARG A 196 2.51 3.19 -19.49
C ARG A 196 1.86 1.82 -19.37
N ARG A 197 2.39 0.79 -20.05
CA ARG A 197 1.79 -0.56 -20.04
C ARG A 197 2.37 -1.38 -18.89
N LEU A 198 1.55 -2.18 -18.21
CA LEU A 198 2.01 -3.16 -17.21
C LEU A 198 3.10 -4.09 -17.75
N ARG A 199 3.05 -4.40 -19.06
CA ARG A 199 4.07 -5.20 -19.72
C ARG A 199 5.45 -4.54 -19.65
N ASP A 200 5.53 -3.23 -19.84
CA ASP A 200 6.79 -2.49 -19.85
C ASP A 200 7.43 -2.51 -18.46
N ARG A 201 6.63 -2.28 -17.42
CA ARG A 201 7.06 -2.39 -16.03
C ARG A 201 7.57 -3.80 -15.73
N ARG A 202 6.83 -4.85 -16.11
CA ARG A 202 7.23 -6.26 -15.91
C ARG A 202 8.53 -6.60 -16.65
N VAL A 203 8.70 -6.13 -17.89
CA VAL A 203 9.93 -6.35 -18.69
C VAL A 203 11.12 -5.67 -18.03
N GLY A 204 10.99 -4.39 -17.62
CA GLY A 204 12.04 -3.66 -16.90
C GLY A 204 12.47 -4.39 -15.63
N MET A 205 11.49 -4.80 -14.80
CA MET A 205 11.73 -5.51 -13.55
C MET A 205 12.42 -6.87 -13.75
N ARG A 206 12.04 -7.64 -14.79
CA ARG A 206 12.65 -8.95 -15.09
C ARG A 206 14.13 -8.88 -15.43
N ARG A 207 14.60 -7.77 -16.02
CA ARG A 207 16.02 -7.58 -16.38
C ARG A 207 16.92 -7.54 -15.14
N ARG A 208 16.41 -7.04 -14.00
CA ARG A 208 17.14 -6.93 -12.72
C ARG A 208 16.34 -7.52 -11.56
N ARG A 209 15.78 -8.73 -11.79
CA ARG A 209 14.86 -9.38 -10.85
C ARG A 209 15.38 -9.49 -9.42
N LEU A 210 16.66 -9.73 -9.21
CA LEU A 210 17.25 -9.85 -7.88
C LEU A 210 17.28 -8.53 -7.14
N ARG A 211 17.59 -7.44 -7.83
CA ARG A 211 17.50 -6.08 -7.26
C ARG A 211 16.07 -5.70 -6.91
N VAL A 212 15.15 -6.03 -7.81
CA VAL A 212 13.71 -5.80 -7.58
C VAL A 212 13.23 -6.59 -6.36
N LEU A 213 13.57 -7.87 -6.23
CA LEU A 213 13.20 -8.67 -5.06
C LEU A 213 13.86 -8.18 -3.77
N GLY A 214 15.11 -7.73 -3.84
CA GLY A 214 15.81 -7.12 -2.70
C GLY A 214 15.14 -5.84 -2.19
N PHE A 215 14.47 -5.09 -3.04
CA PHE A 215 13.64 -3.95 -2.66
C PHE A 215 12.22 -4.38 -2.23
N ALA A 216 11.58 -5.21 -3.05
CA ALA A 216 10.16 -5.52 -2.97
C ALA A 216 9.78 -6.36 -1.75
N VAL A 217 10.56 -7.40 -1.43
CA VAL A 217 10.25 -8.31 -0.32
C VAL A 217 10.32 -7.61 1.02
N PRO A 218 11.40 -6.91 1.40
CA PRO A 218 11.43 -6.16 2.65
C PRO A 218 10.35 -5.08 2.72
N THR A 219 10.10 -4.38 1.60
CA THR A 219 9.03 -3.37 1.53
C THR A 219 7.66 -3.99 1.81
N PHE A 220 7.35 -5.11 1.18
CA PHE A 220 6.08 -5.81 1.38
C PHE A 220 5.91 -6.28 2.84
N LEU A 221 6.94 -6.87 3.43
CA LEU A 221 6.90 -7.32 4.82
C LEU A 221 6.69 -6.16 5.80
N LEU A 222 7.37 -5.03 5.58
CA LEU A 222 7.19 -3.84 6.41
C LEU A 222 5.78 -3.24 6.24
N LEU A 223 5.27 -3.19 5.01
CA LEU A 223 3.91 -2.70 4.72
C LEU A 223 2.81 -3.64 5.20
N SER A 224 3.12 -4.91 5.47
CA SER A 224 2.17 -5.86 6.07
C SER A 224 1.93 -5.62 7.56
N ILE A 225 2.76 -4.77 8.20
CA ILE A 225 2.61 -4.42 9.62
C ILE A 225 1.76 -3.14 9.71
N PRO A 226 0.54 -3.19 10.30
CA PRO A 226 -0.30 -2.02 10.51
C PRO A 226 0.48 -0.90 11.21
N PHE A 227 0.17 0.35 10.93
CA PHE A 227 0.85 1.56 11.39
C PHE A 227 2.29 1.74 10.87
N VAL A 228 3.12 0.69 10.80
CA VAL A 228 4.45 0.74 10.16
C VAL A 228 4.28 1.08 8.66
N ALA A 229 3.25 0.55 8.03
CA ALA A 229 2.90 0.83 6.63
C ALA A 229 2.78 2.33 6.36
N VAL A 230 2.23 3.10 7.30
CA VAL A 230 2.03 4.54 7.17
C VAL A 230 3.35 5.30 6.99
N VAL A 231 4.38 4.89 7.72
CA VAL A 231 5.72 5.52 7.66
C VAL A 231 6.53 4.96 6.49
N VAL A 232 6.35 3.67 6.21
CA VAL A 232 7.11 2.97 5.17
C VAL A 232 6.62 3.32 3.77
N PHE A 233 5.32 3.56 3.57
CA PHE A 233 4.76 3.76 2.23
C PHE A 233 5.34 4.97 1.49
N PRO A 234 5.47 6.17 2.10
CA PRO A 234 6.16 7.30 1.47
C PRO A 234 7.61 6.98 1.09
N ALA A 235 8.33 6.28 1.98
CA ALA A 235 9.70 5.86 1.72
C ALA A 235 9.80 4.80 0.61
N ALA A 236 8.83 3.89 0.56
CA ALA A 236 8.71 2.88 -0.50
C ALA A 236 8.40 3.54 -1.85
N THR A 237 7.55 4.57 -1.88
CA THR A 237 7.26 5.35 -3.09
C THR A 237 8.54 6.06 -3.60
N ALA A 238 9.27 6.73 -2.72
CA ALA A 238 10.55 7.35 -3.07
C ALA A 238 11.56 6.30 -3.57
N GLY A 239 11.69 5.18 -2.85
CA GLY A 239 12.55 4.05 -3.24
C GLY A 239 12.13 3.43 -4.57
N GLY A 240 10.83 3.26 -4.81
CA GLY A 240 10.25 2.78 -6.07
C GLY A 240 10.62 3.67 -7.27
N THR A 241 10.57 4.98 -7.07
CA THR A 241 11.01 5.97 -8.08
C THR A 241 12.51 5.83 -8.37
N ILE A 242 13.36 5.73 -7.34
CA ILE A 242 14.81 5.50 -7.49
C ILE A 242 15.07 4.17 -8.22
N LEU A 243 14.34 3.11 -7.85
CA LEU A 243 14.45 1.80 -8.49
C LEU A 243 14.08 1.89 -9.97
N ALA A 244 12.95 2.50 -10.31
CA ALA A 244 12.44 2.65 -11.67
C ALA A 244 13.49 3.27 -12.59
N ARG A 245 14.16 4.34 -12.15
CA ARG A 245 15.26 4.96 -12.90
C ARG A 245 16.40 3.98 -13.23
N SER A 246 16.66 3.04 -12.33
CA SER A 246 17.69 2.01 -12.59
C SER A 246 17.22 0.91 -13.55
N LEU A 247 15.91 0.78 -13.79
CA LEU A 247 15.28 -0.24 -14.62
C LEU A 247 14.94 0.25 -16.03
N THR A 248 14.87 1.56 -16.21
CA THR A 248 14.57 2.21 -17.51
C THR A 248 15.86 2.55 -18.25
N PRO A 249 15.87 2.52 -19.60
CA PRO A 249 17.00 2.99 -20.38
C PRO A 249 17.28 4.48 -20.11
N ALA A 250 18.54 4.87 -20.13
CA ALA A 250 18.90 6.29 -20.14
C ALA A 250 18.58 6.86 -21.52
N GLY A 251 17.63 7.78 -21.58
CA GLY A 251 17.26 8.50 -22.80
C GLY A 251 15.74 8.57 -23.02
N PRO A 252 15.26 9.52 -23.81
CA PRO A 252 13.84 9.61 -24.19
C PRO A 252 13.42 8.38 -24.98
N VAL A 253 12.38 7.72 -24.51
CA VAL A 253 11.73 6.66 -25.29
C VAL A 253 10.91 7.33 -26.38
N ALA A 254 11.20 6.99 -27.64
CA ALA A 254 10.43 7.48 -28.78
C ALA A 254 8.91 7.23 -28.58
N PRO A 255 8.04 8.12 -29.05
CA PRO A 255 6.59 7.97 -28.96
C PRO A 255 6.15 6.60 -29.48
N GLN A 256 5.42 5.84 -28.67
CA GLN A 256 4.86 4.59 -29.11
C GLN A 256 3.71 4.87 -30.10
N PRO A 257 3.65 4.18 -31.26
CA PRO A 257 2.52 4.34 -32.17
C PRO A 257 1.22 3.96 -31.46
N PRO A 258 0.10 4.63 -31.82
CA PRO A 258 -1.20 4.31 -31.25
C PRO A 258 -1.50 2.82 -31.44
N ALA A 259 -2.04 2.20 -30.40
CA ALA A 259 -2.47 0.80 -30.48
C ALA A 259 -3.56 0.71 -31.57
N ALA A 260 -3.32 -0.11 -32.58
CA ALA A 260 -4.34 -0.41 -33.55
C ALA A 260 -5.61 -0.88 -32.83
N ALA A 261 -6.73 -0.28 -33.21
CA ALA A 261 -8.06 -0.48 -32.66
C ALA A 261 -8.56 -1.92 -32.86
#